data_0e980085a9f88b717e1f931d1ccd9ea9
#
_entry.id   0e980085a9f88b717e1f931d1ccd9ea9
#
_cell.length_a   1.000
_cell.length_b   1.000
_cell.length_c   1.000
_cell.angle_alpha   90.00
_cell.angle_beta   90.00
_cell.angle_gamma   90.00
#
_symmetry.space_group_name_H-M   'P 1'
#
loop_
_entity.id
_entity.type
_entity.pdbx_description
1 polymer ?
#
loop_
_entity_poly.entity_id
_entity_poly.type
_entity_poly.pdbx_seq_one_letter_code
_entity_poly.pdbx_strand_id
1 'polypeptide(L)'
;MIDFTNKTLIKLKPTEIKEGERTVNNILIPNEEVAFSFSSMRDKLVFTNKRIISVNVQGISGRKVDYTSIPYSKIQVFSIETSGTFDLDSELDVTISGLGTIRFELSSQTDIKKLGQYLSMLII
;
A
#
# COMPACT_ATOMS: atom_id res chain seq x y z
N MET A 1 6.91 12.45 -2.20
CA MET A 1 6.64 11.62 -1.01
C MET A 1 5.17 11.73 -0.65
N ILE A 2 4.59 10.63 -0.24
CA ILE A 2 3.21 10.61 0.22
C ILE A 2 3.00 11.59 1.37
N ASP A 3 1.82 12.22 1.44
CA ASP A 3 1.51 13.19 2.49
C ASP A 3 0.94 12.45 3.72
N PHE A 4 1.71 12.43 4.79
CA PHE A 4 1.33 11.75 6.02
C PHE A 4 0.32 12.51 6.88
N THR A 5 0.06 13.78 6.58
CA THR A 5 -0.84 14.56 7.42
C THR A 5 -2.31 14.42 7.03
N ASN A 6 -2.60 14.10 5.79
CA ASN A 6 -3.98 14.10 5.31
C ASN A 6 -4.18 13.24 4.07
N LYS A 7 -3.45 12.14 3.96
CA LYS A 7 -3.49 11.34 2.74
C LYS A 7 -4.40 10.13 2.88
N THR A 8 -5.31 10.01 1.92
CA THR A 8 -6.09 8.80 1.69
C THR A 8 -5.90 8.38 0.24
N LEU A 9 -5.49 7.14 0.03
CA LEU A 9 -5.47 6.52 -1.29
C LEU A 9 -6.73 5.69 -1.43
N ILE A 10 -7.54 6.02 -2.42
CA ILE A 10 -8.88 5.45 -2.56
C ILE A 10 -9.01 4.53 -3.77
N LYS A 11 -9.92 3.58 -3.67
CA LYS A 11 -10.33 2.69 -4.76
C LYS A 11 -9.17 1.91 -5.37
N LEU A 12 -8.27 1.46 -4.50
CA LEU A 12 -7.17 0.59 -4.90
C LEU A 12 -7.73 -0.81 -5.16
N LYS A 13 -7.45 -1.35 -6.33
CA LYS A 13 -7.92 -2.68 -6.74
C LYS A 13 -6.75 -3.66 -6.73
N PRO A 14 -6.94 -4.90 -6.28
CA PRO A 14 -5.89 -5.90 -6.37
C PRO A 14 -5.47 -6.12 -7.81
N THR A 15 -4.18 -6.31 -8.01
CA THR A 15 -3.59 -6.67 -9.29
C THR A 15 -2.79 -7.95 -9.15
N GLU A 16 -2.35 -8.50 -10.29
CA GLU A 16 -1.45 -9.64 -10.27
C GLU A 16 -0.09 -9.23 -9.69
N ILE A 17 0.57 -10.18 -9.04
CA ILE A 17 1.90 -9.94 -8.46
C ILE A 17 2.90 -9.47 -9.51
N LYS A 18 2.85 -10.02 -10.72
CA LYS A 18 3.75 -9.62 -11.80
C LYS A 18 3.61 -8.15 -12.16
N GLU A 19 2.40 -7.60 -12.08
CA GLU A 19 2.21 -6.17 -12.33
C GLU A 19 2.88 -5.34 -11.24
N GLY A 20 2.75 -5.74 -9.98
CA GLY A 20 3.45 -5.08 -8.88
C GLY A 20 4.95 -5.17 -9.04
N GLU A 21 5.47 -6.32 -9.43
CA GLU A 21 6.90 -6.50 -9.68
C GLU A 21 7.38 -5.54 -10.77
N ARG A 22 6.66 -5.45 -11.89
CA ARG A 22 7.02 -4.52 -12.96
C ARG A 22 7.03 -3.06 -12.50
N THR A 23 6.13 -2.71 -11.59
CA THR A 23 6.03 -1.35 -11.08
C THR A 23 7.24 -0.95 -10.24
N VAL A 24 7.78 -1.86 -9.45
CA VAL A 24 8.82 -1.55 -8.46
C VAL A 24 10.15 -2.25 -8.69
N ASN A 25 10.31 -3.01 -9.78
CA ASN A 25 11.52 -3.82 -10.00
C ASN A 25 12.80 -2.99 -10.00
N ASN A 26 12.72 -1.71 -10.38
CA ASN A 26 13.88 -0.83 -10.45
C ASN A 26 14.37 -0.35 -9.07
N ILE A 27 13.62 -0.60 -8.00
CA ILE A 27 14.02 -0.19 -6.65
C ILE A 27 14.04 -1.35 -5.65
N LEU A 28 13.70 -2.56 -6.08
CA LEU A 28 13.78 -3.73 -5.20
C LEU A 28 15.23 -4.06 -4.86
N ILE A 29 15.44 -4.52 -3.64
CA ILE A 29 16.76 -4.97 -3.16
C ILE A 29 16.83 -6.49 -3.20
N PRO A 30 18.05 -7.09 -3.07
CA PRO A 30 18.19 -8.55 -3.06
C PRO A 30 17.30 -9.20 -2.00
N ASN A 31 16.68 -10.31 -2.36
CA ASN A 31 15.78 -11.09 -1.49
C ASN A 31 14.48 -10.36 -1.13
N GLU A 32 14.15 -9.27 -1.81
CA GLU A 32 12.87 -8.59 -1.65
C GLU A 32 11.87 -9.16 -2.66
N GLU A 33 10.70 -9.57 -2.15
CA GLU A 33 9.67 -10.19 -2.97
C GLU A 33 8.33 -9.48 -2.76
N VAL A 34 7.61 -9.26 -3.87
CA VAL A 34 6.27 -8.67 -3.83
C VAL A 34 5.28 -9.72 -3.36
N ALA A 35 4.48 -9.39 -2.36
CA ALA A 35 3.45 -10.26 -1.81
C ALA A 35 2.03 -9.82 -2.18
N PHE A 36 1.79 -8.51 -2.28
CA PHE A 36 0.49 -7.95 -2.68
C PHE A 36 0.71 -6.75 -3.57
N SER A 37 -0.20 -6.56 -4.51
CA SER A 37 -0.16 -5.44 -5.44
C SER A 37 -1.56 -4.88 -5.65
N PHE A 38 -1.67 -3.55 -5.65
CA PHE A 38 -2.92 -2.83 -5.85
C PHE A 38 -2.66 -1.65 -6.79
N SER A 39 -3.69 -1.24 -7.50
CA SER A 39 -3.59 -0.05 -8.35
C SER A 39 -4.89 0.73 -8.42
N SER A 40 -4.76 2.03 -8.65
CA SER A 40 -5.81 2.93 -9.07
C SER A 40 -5.31 3.70 -10.28
N MET A 41 -6.01 4.77 -10.65
CA MET A 41 -5.65 5.50 -11.88
C MET A 41 -4.21 6.04 -11.86
N ARG A 42 -3.75 6.60 -10.73
CA ARG A 42 -2.41 7.18 -10.60
C ARG A 42 -1.61 6.63 -9.44
N ASP A 43 -2.23 5.88 -8.58
CA ASP A 43 -1.58 5.34 -7.40
C ASP A 43 -1.42 3.83 -7.54
N LYS A 44 -0.27 3.34 -7.13
CA LYS A 44 -0.03 1.91 -6.99
C LYS A 44 0.50 1.65 -5.59
N LEU A 45 0.14 0.51 -5.05
CA LEU A 45 0.52 0.13 -3.69
C LEU A 45 1.02 -1.29 -3.74
N VAL A 46 2.27 -1.47 -3.32
CA VAL A 46 2.92 -2.78 -3.34
C VAL A 46 3.40 -3.12 -1.94
N PHE A 47 3.08 -4.32 -1.50
CA PHE A 47 3.55 -4.86 -0.24
C PHE A 47 4.62 -5.90 -0.54
N THR A 48 5.83 -5.65 -0.08
CA THR A 48 6.91 -6.64 -0.18
C THR A 48 7.15 -7.28 1.18
N ASN A 49 8.09 -8.22 1.22
CA ASN A 49 8.52 -8.79 2.50
C ASN A 49 9.41 -7.85 3.32
N LYS A 50 9.71 -6.65 2.81
CA LYS A 50 10.58 -5.66 3.47
C LYS A 50 9.87 -4.37 3.82
N ARG A 51 8.91 -3.92 3.01
CA ARG A 51 8.31 -2.58 3.13
C ARG A 51 6.99 -2.48 2.38
N ILE A 52 6.28 -1.41 2.66
CA ILE A 52 5.18 -0.96 1.82
C ILE A 52 5.75 0.07 0.85
N ILE A 53 5.44 -0.06 -0.43
CA ILE A 53 5.87 0.90 -1.45
C ILE A 53 4.63 1.54 -2.06
N SER A 54 4.51 2.85 -1.86
CA SER A 54 3.46 3.65 -2.50
C SER A 54 4.05 4.35 -3.71
N VAL A 55 3.44 4.16 -4.87
CA VAL A 55 3.92 4.70 -6.14
C VAL A 55 2.89 5.66 -6.67
N ASN A 56 3.29 6.89 -6.96
CA ASN A 56 2.42 7.90 -7.52
C ASN A 56 2.99 8.40 -8.84
N VAL A 57 2.20 8.26 -9.90
CA VAL A 57 2.56 8.75 -11.23
C VAL A 57 2.11 10.19 -11.34
N GLN A 58 3.06 11.09 -11.57
CA GLN A 58 2.85 12.53 -11.56
C GLN A 58 3.01 13.13 -12.94
N GLY A 59 2.42 14.33 -13.12
CA GLY A 59 2.54 15.11 -14.34
C GLY A 59 1.70 14.57 -15.49
N ILE A 60 1.59 15.37 -16.54
CA ILE A 60 0.79 15.05 -17.72
C ILE A 60 1.45 13.92 -18.52
N SER A 61 2.77 13.92 -18.61
CA SER A 61 3.51 12.93 -19.38
C SER A 61 3.64 11.58 -18.67
N GLY A 62 3.38 11.52 -17.36
CA GLY A 62 3.56 10.31 -16.56
C GLY A 62 5.02 9.91 -16.36
N ARG A 63 5.98 10.80 -16.69
CA ARG A 63 7.41 10.50 -16.56
C ARG A 63 7.95 10.69 -15.14
N LYS A 64 7.27 11.51 -14.36
CA LYS A 64 7.67 11.77 -12.98
C LYS A 64 6.94 10.79 -12.08
N VAL A 65 7.69 9.94 -11.41
CA VAL A 65 7.13 8.89 -10.54
C VAL A 65 7.72 9.05 -9.16
N ASP A 66 6.85 9.11 -8.16
CA ASP A 66 7.25 9.16 -6.76
C ASP A 66 7.11 7.76 -6.15
N TYR A 67 8.18 7.28 -5.55
CA TYR A 67 8.20 6.02 -4.80
C TYR A 67 8.41 6.33 -3.33
N THR A 68 7.41 6.06 -2.51
CA THR A 68 7.54 6.22 -1.06
C THR A 68 7.63 4.84 -0.42
N SER A 69 8.71 4.60 0.31
CA SER A 69 8.92 3.35 1.04
C SER A 69 8.59 3.54 2.51
N ILE A 70 7.75 2.67 3.04
CA ILE A 70 7.39 2.65 4.45
C ILE A 70 7.94 1.33 5.03
N PRO A 71 9.09 1.36 5.72
CA PRO A 71 9.62 0.17 6.35
C PRO A 71 8.66 -0.35 7.42
N TYR A 72 8.46 -1.66 7.47
CA TYR A 72 7.55 -2.24 8.47
C TYR A 72 7.98 -1.91 9.90
N SER A 73 9.29 -1.83 10.15
CA SER A 73 9.81 -1.49 11.47
C SER A 73 9.46 -0.09 11.95
N LYS A 74 9.00 0.78 11.07
CA LYS A 74 8.61 2.16 11.41
C LYS A 74 7.13 2.33 11.63
N ILE A 75 6.35 1.31 11.36
CA ILE A 75 4.91 1.35 11.59
C ILE A 75 4.66 1.10 13.07
N GLN A 76 4.04 2.08 13.71
CA GLN A 76 3.74 2.01 15.13
C GLN A 76 2.42 1.29 15.40
N VAL A 77 1.41 1.61 14.60
CA VAL A 77 0.07 1.03 14.71
C VAL A 77 -0.48 0.83 13.30
N PHE A 78 -1.15 -0.27 13.09
CA PHE A 78 -1.96 -0.44 11.89
C PHE A 78 -3.29 -1.05 12.26
N SER A 79 -4.33 -0.73 11.48
CA SER A 79 -5.65 -1.33 11.66
C SER A 79 -6.23 -1.72 10.31
N ILE A 80 -6.99 -2.78 10.32
CA ILE A 80 -7.80 -3.17 9.17
C ILE A 80 -9.27 -3.03 9.55
N GLU A 81 -10.08 -2.50 8.64
CA GLU A 81 -11.52 -2.41 8.79
C GLU A 81 -12.16 -3.19 7.66
N THR A 82 -12.96 -4.19 8.01
CA THR A 82 -13.62 -5.03 7.03
C THR A 82 -14.79 -4.28 6.39
N SER A 83 -15.17 -4.70 5.19
CA SER A 83 -16.31 -4.11 4.49
C SER A 83 -17.61 -4.29 5.28
N GLY A 84 -18.47 -3.26 5.21
CA GLY A 84 -19.78 -3.28 5.83
C GLY A 84 -20.90 -3.56 4.83
N THR A 85 -22.14 -3.36 5.27
CA THR A 85 -23.32 -3.61 4.44
C THR A 85 -23.45 -2.60 3.30
N PHE A 86 -23.17 -1.33 3.57
CA PHE A 86 -23.32 -0.25 2.61
C PHE A 86 -22.00 0.23 2.03
N ASP A 87 -20.92 0.02 2.76
CA ASP A 87 -19.56 0.32 2.28
C ASP A 87 -18.86 -1.00 2.04
N LEU A 88 -18.67 -1.34 0.78
CA LEU A 88 -18.06 -2.61 0.38
C LEU A 88 -16.55 -2.55 0.35
N ASP A 89 -15.95 -1.36 0.46
CA ASP A 89 -14.50 -1.24 0.55
C ASP A 89 -14.03 -1.61 1.95
N SER A 90 -12.85 -2.16 2.01
CA SER A 90 -12.13 -2.35 3.26
C SER A 90 -11.06 -1.26 3.39
N GLU A 91 -10.55 -1.08 4.59
CA GLU A 91 -9.60 -0.01 4.85
C GLU A 91 -8.40 -0.53 5.63
N LEU A 92 -7.22 -0.05 5.25
CA LEU A 92 -6.00 -0.24 5.99
C LEU A 92 -5.48 1.12 6.43
N ASP A 93 -5.36 1.32 7.73
CA ASP A 93 -4.72 2.52 8.30
C ASP A 93 -3.34 2.15 8.83
N VAL A 94 -2.36 2.97 8.47
CA VAL A 94 -0.97 2.80 8.89
C VAL A 94 -0.51 4.07 9.55
N THR A 95 -0.07 3.98 10.79
CA THR A 95 0.40 5.14 11.56
C THR A 95 1.89 5.05 11.82
N ILE A 96 2.58 6.14 11.51
CA ILE A 96 4.01 6.29 11.76
C ILE A 96 4.19 7.43 12.76
N SER A 97 4.84 7.13 13.90
CA SER A 97 5.04 8.09 14.96
C SER A 97 5.74 9.35 14.45
N GLY A 98 5.19 10.51 14.78
CA GLY A 98 5.74 11.80 14.39
C GLY A 98 5.36 12.24 12.97
N LEU A 99 4.78 11.37 12.15
CA LEU A 99 4.41 11.69 10.77
C LEU A 99 2.90 11.71 10.54
N GLY A 100 2.17 10.77 11.12
CA GLY A 100 0.72 10.71 10.95
C GLY A 100 0.23 9.37 10.45
N THR A 101 -1.01 9.35 9.95
CA THR A 101 -1.70 8.15 9.50
C THR A 101 -2.06 8.26 8.04
N ILE A 102 -1.81 7.19 7.30
CA ILE A 102 -2.25 7.05 5.91
C ILE A 102 -3.35 5.99 5.87
N ARG A 103 -4.44 6.30 5.18
CA ARG A 103 -5.53 5.38 4.95
C ARG A 103 -5.49 4.88 3.52
N PHE A 104 -5.54 3.57 3.36
CA PHE A 104 -5.68 2.93 2.06
C PHE A 104 -7.07 2.32 1.97
N GLU A 105 -7.88 2.82 1.04
CA GLU A 105 -9.19 2.25 0.77
C GLU A 105 -9.04 1.21 -0.33
N LEU A 106 -9.34 -0.04 0.01
CA LEU A 106 -9.12 -1.19 -0.84
C LEU A 106 -10.47 -1.73 -1.30
N SER A 107 -10.57 -2.06 -2.59
CA SER A 107 -11.84 -2.47 -3.18
C SER A 107 -12.38 -3.76 -2.54
N SER A 108 -13.65 -4.04 -2.79
CA SER A 108 -14.36 -5.21 -2.28
C SER A 108 -13.73 -6.55 -2.67
N GLN A 109 -12.86 -6.55 -3.68
CA GLN A 109 -12.17 -7.76 -4.14
C GLN A 109 -10.97 -8.12 -3.27
N THR A 110 -10.60 -7.25 -2.31
CA THR A 110 -9.43 -7.43 -1.46
C THR A 110 -9.70 -8.41 -0.34
N ASP A 111 -8.80 -9.39 -0.18
CA ASP A 111 -8.80 -10.25 1.01
C ASP A 111 -8.07 -9.50 2.13
N ILE A 112 -8.81 -8.64 2.83
CA ILE A 112 -8.25 -7.76 3.85
C ILE A 112 -7.70 -8.53 5.05
N LYS A 113 -8.29 -9.66 5.39
CA LYS A 113 -7.82 -10.46 6.53
C LYS A 113 -6.50 -11.14 6.22
N LYS A 114 -6.33 -11.60 4.99
CA LYS A 114 -5.05 -12.17 4.55
C LYS A 114 -3.94 -11.13 4.55
N LEU A 115 -4.25 -9.92 4.08
CA LEU A 115 -3.31 -8.79 4.15
C LEU A 115 -2.96 -8.46 5.60
N GLY A 116 -3.97 -8.41 6.49
CA GLY A 116 -3.76 -8.15 7.90
C GLY A 116 -2.86 -9.19 8.57
N GLN A 117 -3.06 -10.46 8.25
CA GLN A 117 -2.19 -11.54 8.76
C GLN A 117 -0.75 -11.37 8.27
N TYR A 118 -0.58 -11.03 7.00
CA TYR A 118 0.76 -10.81 6.45
C TYR A 118 1.48 -9.66 7.16
N LEU A 119 0.79 -8.54 7.34
CA LEU A 119 1.35 -7.38 8.05
C LEU A 119 1.67 -7.72 9.50
N SER A 120 0.82 -8.50 10.15
CA SER A 120 1.08 -8.92 11.53
C SER A 120 2.37 -9.72 11.67
N MET A 121 2.66 -10.59 10.70
CA MET A 121 3.90 -11.36 10.72
C MET A 121 5.14 -10.48 10.58
N LEU A 122 5.02 -9.35 9.89
CA LEU A 122 6.17 -8.49 9.60
C LEU A 122 6.32 -7.33 10.58
N ILE A 123 5.22 -6.87 11.18
CA ILE A 123 5.21 -5.70 12.06
C ILE A 123 5.26 -6.10 13.52
N ILE A 124 4.54 -7.14 13.89
CA ILE A 124 4.50 -7.64 15.26
C ILE A 124 5.53 -8.74 15.42
#